data_18ae87c7257bf851789f1b97cf962dac
#
_entry.id   18ae87c7257bf851789f1b97cf962dac
#
_cell.length_a   1.000
_cell.length_b   1.000
_cell.length_c   1.000
_cell.angle_alpha   90.00
_cell.angle_beta   90.00
_cell.angle_gamma   90.00
#
_symmetry.space_group_name_H-M   'P 1'
#
loop_
_entity.id
_entity.type
_entity.pdbx_description
1 polymer ?
#
loop_
_entity_poly.entity_id
_entity_poly.type
_entity_poly.pdbx_seq_one_letter_code
_entity_poly.pdbx_strand_id
1 'polypeptide(L)'
;NNFKACYPFEYEMDLDKFDYSTNNSLDKYLNNEHSNIRAFVQPNKYGKTFEYQLMFDNPSLKLLLTDSISNSQELTELMDHYKKEVSLQKLMDILPKSSENKRIIESLNETKDCWNEEEKKKALIASRYLNSIGKGENALELASVLKDNLELKGQIEYEDFAVPEYIEEAIRWVCE
;
A
#
# COMPACT_ATOMS: atom_id res chain seq x y z
N ASN A 1 16.03 9.68 4.84
CA ASN A 1 14.99 8.94 4.13
C ASN A 1 15.17 7.45 4.28
N ASN A 2 14.72 6.90 5.41
CA ASN A 2 15.01 5.51 5.77
C ASN A 2 13.80 4.59 5.74
N PHE A 3 12.71 5.00 5.08
CA PHE A 3 11.54 4.12 4.90
C PHE A 3 11.83 3.06 3.84
N LYS A 4 12.71 2.12 4.16
CA LYS A 4 13.16 1.06 3.26
C LYS A 4 12.59 -0.31 3.64
N ALA A 5 11.91 -0.39 4.78
CA ALA A 5 11.33 -1.60 5.29
C ALA A 5 9.81 -1.52 5.28
N CYS A 6 9.16 -2.39 6.00
CA CYS A 6 7.71 -2.39 6.15
C CYS A 6 7.27 -1.16 6.94
N TYR A 7 6.30 -0.45 6.40
CA TYR A 7 5.74 0.71 7.07
C TYR A 7 4.52 0.28 7.93
N PRO A 8 4.22 0.94 9.03
CA PRO A 8 4.82 2.20 9.50
C PRO A 8 6.11 2.05 10.29
N PHE A 9 6.54 0.85 10.55
CA PHE A 9 7.65 0.55 11.44
C PHE A 9 8.94 0.34 10.67
N GLU A 10 10.02 0.90 11.18
CA GLU A 10 11.36 0.60 10.73
C GLU A 10 12.01 -0.44 11.65
N TYR A 11 12.96 -1.16 11.08
CA TYR A 11 13.79 -2.07 11.83
C TYR A 11 14.50 -1.34 12.99
N GLU A 12 14.50 -1.93 14.19
CA GLU A 12 15.04 -1.37 15.44
C GLU A 12 14.34 -0.10 15.95
N MET A 13 13.15 0.18 15.48
CA MET A 13 12.37 1.32 15.98
C MET A 13 11.80 1.06 17.37
N ASP A 14 11.86 2.07 18.23
CA ASP A 14 11.13 2.10 19.49
C ASP A 14 9.66 2.47 19.23
N LEU A 15 8.79 1.47 19.22
CA LEU A 15 7.37 1.65 18.90
C LEU A 15 6.63 2.54 19.89
N ASP A 16 7.07 2.59 21.15
CA ASP A 16 6.45 3.42 22.18
C ASP A 16 6.68 4.93 21.95
N LYS A 17 7.68 5.25 21.13
CA LYS A 17 8.03 6.63 20.76
C LYS A 17 7.61 6.99 19.32
N PHE A 18 7.03 6.04 18.61
CA PHE A 18 6.60 6.30 17.25
C PHE A 18 5.31 7.13 17.25
N ASP A 19 5.37 8.27 16.59
CA ASP A 19 4.21 9.13 16.38
C ASP A 19 4.08 9.47 14.90
N TYR A 20 2.87 9.41 14.38
CA TYR A 20 2.54 9.89 13.06
C TYR A 20 2.34 11.39 13.11
N SER A 21 3.11 12.11 12.34
CA SER A 21 2.88 13.54 12.12
C SER A 21 2.44 13.79 10.69
N THR A 22 1.42 14.59 10.53
CA THR A 22 1.11 15.20 9.25
C THR A 22 2.20 16.21 8.89
N ASN A 23 2.39 16.44 7.60
CA ASN A 23 3.28 17.51 7.16
C ASN A 23 2.73 18.85 7.70
N ASN A 24 3.58 19.66 8.33
CA ASN A 24 3.22 20.96 8.90
C ASN A 24 2.49 21.89 7.91
N SER A 25 2.71 21.69 6.62
CA SER A 25 1.99 22.41 5.57
C SER A 25 0.52 21.98 5.44
N LEU A 26 0.21 20.73 5.81
CA LEU A 26 -1.15 20.18 5.77
C LEU A 26 -1.98 20.60 6.99
N ASP A 27 -1.35 20.81 8.15
CA ASP A 27 -2.06 21.19 9.38
C ASP A 27 -2.90 22.45 9.20
N LYS A 28 -2.44 23.37 8.36
CA LYS A 28 -3.18 24.60 7.99
C LYS A 28 -4.48 24.32 7.23
N TYR A 29 -4.54 23.20 6.52
CA TYR A 29 -5.70 22.82 5.70
C TYR A 29 -6.60 21.82 6.41
N LEU A 30 -6.06 21.00 7.30
CA LEU A 30 -6.85 20.06 8.11
C LEU A 30 -7.75 20.76 9.11
N ASN A 31 -7.30 21.90 9.64
CA ASN A 31 -8.00 22.68 10.67
C ASN A 31 -8.50 24.05 10.17
N ASN A 32 -8.65 24.24 8.85
CA ASN A 32 -9.08 25.51 8.32
C ASN A 32 -10.61 25.68 8.40
N GLU A 33 -11.06 26.94 8.58
CA GLU A 33 -12.48 27.30 8.67
C GLU A 33 -13.13 27.57 7.30
N HIS A 34 -12.38 27.44 6.21
CA HIS A 34 -12.90 27.72 4.86
C HIS A 34 -13.66 26.51 4.32
N SER A 35 -14.92 26.72 3.96
CA SER A 35 -15.79 25.65 3.45
C SER A 35 -15.41 25.11 2.06
N ASN A 36 -14.59 25.85 1.32
CA ASN A 36 -14.16 25.51 -0.04
C ASN A 36 -12.73 24.92 -0.12
N ILE A 37 -12.11 24.66 1.04
CA ILE A 37 -10.79 24.03 1.12
C ILE A 37 -10.87 22.90 2.14
N ARG A 38 -10.48 21.70 1.73
CA ARG A 38 -10.38 20.54 2.62
C ARG A 38 -9.16 19.69 2.23
N ALA A 39 -8.45 19.19 3.22
CA ALA A 39 -7.37 18.25 3.01
C ALA A 39 -7.83 16.82 3.33
N PHE A 40 -7.45 15.88 2.48
CA PHE A 40 -7.69 14.46 2.66
C PHE A 40 -6.34 13.77 2.72
N VAL A 41 -6.11 13.01 3.76
CA VAL A 41 -4.81 12.39 4.04
C VAL A 41 -4.96 10.91 4.32
N GLN A 42 -3.90 10.17 4.09
CA GLN A 42 -3.84 8.75 4.44
C GLN A 42 -4.06 8.54 5.94
N PRO A 43 -4.70 7.43 6.34
CA PRO A 43 -4.91 7.14 7.75
C PRO A 43 -3.56 6.95 8.48
N ASN A 44 -3.49 7.46 9.71
CA ASN A 44 -2.26 7.44 10.51
C ASN A 44 -1.69 6.02 10.70
N LYS A 45 -2.54 5.01 10.81
CA LYS A 45 -2.09 3.65 11.10
C LYS A 45 -1.35 2.99 9.93
N TYR A 46 -1.71 3.31 8.67
CA TYR A 46 -1.20 2.60 7.48
C TYR A 46 -0.53 3.53 6.47
N GLY A 47 -0.75 4.83 6.59
CA GLY A 47 -0.35 5.81 5.59
C GLY A 47 1.16 5.87 5.39
N LYS A 48 1.61 5.75 4.13
CA LYS A 48 3.01 5.90 3.73
C LYS A 48 3.11 6.67 2.41
N THR A 49 2.83 5.99 1.30
CA THR A 49 2.73 6.57 -0.03
C THR A 49 1.46 6.09 -0.70
N PHE A 50 1.05 6.77 -1.75
CA PHE A 50 -0.13 6.36 -2.52
C PHE A 50 -0.01 4.91 -3.01
N GLU A 51 1.13 4.55 -3.59
CA GLU A 51 1.35 3.23 -4.17
C GLU A 51 1.34 2.12 -3.10
N TYR A 52 1.86 2.42 -1.92
CA TYR A 52 1.78 1.50 -0.79
C TYR A 52 0.33 1.26 -0.36
N GLN A 53 -0.43 2.33 -0.15
CA GLN A 53 -1.83 2.23 0.27
C GLN A 53 -2.67 1.52 -0.78
N LEU A 54 -2.46 1.84 -2.06
CA LEU A 54 -3.14 1.20 -3.16
C LEU A 54 -2.98 -0.33 -3.14
N MET A 55 -1.74 -0.81 -2.96
CA MET A 55 -1.47 -2.24 -2.86
C MET A 55 -1.96 -2.84 -1.54
N PHE A 56 -1.92 -2.10 -0.44
CA PHE A 56 -2.43 -2.54 0.86
C PHE A 56 -3.95 -2.79 0.80
N ASP A 57 -4.69 -1.94 0.10
CA ASP A 57 -6.13 -2.08 -0.08
C ASP A 57 -6.51 -3.14 -1.15
N ASN A 58 -5.56 -3.47 -2.04
CA ASN A 58 -5.73 -4.42 -3.14
C ASN A 58 -4.68 -5.55 -3.15
N PRO A 59 -4.46 -6.29 -2.05
CA PRO A 59 -3.29 -7.17 -1.86
C PRO A 59 -3.24 -8.39 -2.78
N SER A 60 -4.27 -8.63 -3.57
CA SER A 60 -4.36 -9.76 -4.49
C SER A 60 -4.72 -9.35 -5.92
N LEU A 61 -4.77 -8.06 -6.21
CA LEU A 61 -5.16 -7.54 -7.51
C LEU A 61 -3.96 -7.51 -8.46
N LYS A 62 -3.86 -8.51 -9.34
CA LYS A 62 -2.74 -8.64 -10.29
C LYS A 62 -2.71 -7.54 -11.35
N LEU A 63 -3.82 -6.86 -11.56
CA LEU A 63 -3.94 -5.68 -12.42
C LEU A 63 -2.91 -4.58 -12.06
N LEU A 64 -2.49 -4.53 -10.79
CA LEU A 64 -1.49 -3.57 -10.33
C LEU A 64 -0.05 -3.94 -10.71
N LEU A 65 0.18 -5.16 -11.24
CA LEU A 65 1.50 -5.61 -11.67
C LEU A 65 1.75 -5.22 -13.13
N THR A 66 2.06 -3.94 -13.34
CA THR A 66 2.38 -3.38 -14.66
C THR A 66 3.77 -3.81 -15.15
N ASP A 67 4.10 -3.55 -16.42
CA ASP A 67 5.35 -3.98 -17.05
C ASP A 67 6.61 -3.37 -16.42
N SER A 68 6.49 -2.18 -15.83
CA SER A 68 7.59 -1.48 -15.14
C SER A 68 7.94 -2.06 -13.77
N ILE A 69 7.17 -3.06 -13.27
CA ILE A 69 7.41 -3.66 -11.97
C ILE A 69 8.55 -4.67 -12.02
N SER A 70 9.60 -4.41 -11.27
CA SER A 70 10.63 -5.42 -11.00
C SER A 70 10.08 -6.50 -10.07
N ASN A 71 10.59 -7.73 -10.18
CA ASN A 71 10.17 -8.87 -9.34
C ASN A 71 8.66 -9.20 -9.42
N SER A 72 8.03 -8.98 -10.56
CA SER A 72 6.60 -9.26 -10.77
C SER A 72 6.22 -10.71 -10.50
N GLN A 73 7.12 -11.66 -10.78
CA GLN A 73 6.91 -13.08 -10.50
C GLN A 73 6.80 -13.36 -8.99
N GLU A 74 7.69 -12.77 -8.18
CA GLU A 74 7.67 -12.88 -6.73
C GLU A 74 6.38 -12.29 -6.14
N LEU A 75 5.98 -11.11 -6.63
CA LEU A 75 4.74 -10.47 -6.22
C LEU A 75 3.51 -11.31 -6.61
N THR A 76 3.50 -11.87 -7.82
CA THR A 76 2.44 -12.78 -8.26
C THR A 76 2.29 -13.97 -7.33
N GLU A 77 3.40 -14.59 -6.93
CA GLU A 77 3.40 -15.71 -6.00
C GLU A 77 2.87 -15.31 -4.61
N LEU A 78 3.30 -14.17 -4.08
CA LEU A 78 2.77 -13.63 -2.82
C LEU A 78 1.25 -13.41 -2.88
N MET A 79 0.75 -12.78 -3.94
CA MET A 79 -0.68 -12.52 -4.16
C MET A 79 -1.49 -13.82 -4.28
N ASP A 80 -0.95 -14.82 -4.98
CA ASP A 80 -1.61 -16.12 -5.13
C ASP A 80 -1.68 -16.90 -3.80
N HIS A 81 -0.66 -16.78 -2.97
CA HIS A 81 -0.67 -17.35 -1.64
C HIS A 81 -1.59 -16.60 -0.70
N TYR A 82 -1.66 -15.27 -0.81
CA TYR A 82 -2.61 -14.46 -0.06
C TYR A 82 -4.06 -14.86 -0.37
N LYS A 83 -4.42 -15.02 -1.65
CA LYS A 83 -5.74 -15.52 -2.09
C LYS A 83 -6.08 -16.90 -1.51
N LYS A 84 -5.09 -17.73 -1.23
CA LYS A 84 -5.25 -19.05 -0.60
C LYS A 84 -5.28 -18.99 0.92
N GLU A 85 -5.32 -17.80 1.49
CA GLU A 85 -5.41 -17.56 2.93
C GLU A 85 -4.30 -18.25 3.76
N VAL A 86 -3.10 -18.39 3.19
CA VAL A 86 -1.98 -18.99 3.90
C VAL A 86 -1.56 -18.11 5.09
N SER A 87 -0.87 -18.72 6.08
CA SER A 87 -0.36 -17.98 7.23
C SER A 87 0.69 -16.94 6.83
N LEU A 88 0.85 -15.90 7.65
CA LEU A 88 1.89 -14.89 7.47
C LEU A 88 3.28 -15.53 7.39
N GLN A 89 3.56 -16.52 8.25
CA GLN A 89 4.83 -17.23 8.23
C GLN A 89 5.13 -17.85 6.87
N LYS A 90 4.13 -18.47 6.25
CA LYS A 90 4.29 -19.05 4.91
C LYS A 90 4.56 -18.00 3.84
N LEU A 91 3.93 -16.83 3.92
CA LEU A 91 4.24 -15.70 3.03
C LEU A 91 5.68 -15.20 3.21
N MET A 92 6.18 -15.15 4.44
CA MET A 92 7.56 -14.77 4.72
C MET A 92 8.56 -15.82 4.18
N ASP A 93 8.23 -17.10 4.28
CA ASP A 93 9.10 -18.21 3.86
C ASP A 93 9.31 -18.30 2.35
N ILE A 94 8.35 -17.84 1.55
CA ILE A 94 8.46 -17.81 0.08
C ILE A 94 9.28 -16.63 -0.44
N LEU A 95 9.51 -15.60 0.38
CA LEU A 95 10.34 -14.48 -0.03
C LEU A 95 11.79 -14.89 -0.23
N PRO A 96 12.43 -14.53 -1.36
CA PRO A 96 13.85 -14.75 -1.57
C PRO A 96 14.70 -14.13 -0.45
N LYS A 97 15.80 -14.80 -0.12
CA LYS A 97 16.75 -14.30 0.90
C LYS A 97 17.54 -13.11 0.34
N SER A 98 17.03 -11.92 0.57
CA SER A 98 17.70 -10.66 0.25
C SER A 98 17.76 -9.76 1.48
N SER A 99 18.65 -8.78 1.48
CA SER A 99 18.74 -7.79 2.56
C SER A 99 17.45 -6.94 2.68
N GLU A 100 16.79 -6.71 1.55
CA GLU A 100 15.55 -5.96 1.45
C GLU A 100 14.38 -6.75 2.08
N ASN A 101 14.19 -7.99 1.67
CA ASN A 101 13.14 -8.86 2.22
C ASN A 101 13.36 -9.13 3.71
N LYS A 102 14.63 -9.30 4.13
CA LYS A 102 14.97 -9.42 5.54
C LYS A 102 14.49 -8.21 6.33
N ARG A 103 14.71 -7.00 5.86
CA ARG A 103 14.26 -5.77 6.52
C ARG A 103 12.74 -5.66 6.60
N ILE A 104 12.01 -6.08 5.56
CA ILE A 104 10.55 -6.12 5.58
C ILE A 104 10.07 -7.08 6.68
N ILE A 105 10.62 -8.29 6.74
CA ILE A 105 10.27 -9.30 7.74
C ILE A 105 10.57 -8.81 9.16
N GLU A 106 11.75 -8.25 9.37
CA GLU A 106 12.15 -7.71 10.68
C GLU A 106 11.22 -6.58 11.12
N SER A 107 10.87 -5.66 10.21
CA SER A 107 9.91 -4.59 10.51
C SER A 107 8.52 -5.11 10.86
N LEU A 108 8.06 -6.17 10.19
CA LEU A 108 6.78 -6.80 10.54
C LEU A 108 6.80 -7.45 11.92
N ASN A 109 7.92 -8.04 12.32
CA ASN A 109 8.09 -8.60 13.66
C ASN A 109 8.05 -7.51 14.73
N GLU A 110 8.59 -6.31 14.45
CA GLU A 110 8.53 -5.16 15.35
C GLU A 110 7.10 -4.61 15.55
N THR A 111 6.16 -4.90 14.65
CA THR A 111 4.76 -4.45 14.81
C THR A 111 4.07 -5.08 16.02
N LYS A 112 4.58 -6.19 16.55
CA LYS A 112 4.02 -6.91 17.71
C LYS A 112 2.50 -7.06 17.58
N ASP A 113 1.76 -6.58 18.58
CA ASP A 113 0.29 -6.64 18.65
C ASP A 113 -0.40 -5.39 18.07
N CYS A 114 0.35 -4.43 17.54
CA CYS A 114 -0.23 -3.23 16.94
C CYS A 114 -1.03 -3.54 15.66
N TRP A 115 -0.63 -4.60 14.95
CA TRP A 115 -1.28 -5.07 13.73
C TRP A 115 -1.67 -6.54 13.88
N ASN A 116 -2.86 -6.89 13.41
CA ASN A 116 -3.28 -8.28 13.29
C ASN A 116 -2.57 -9.01 12.13
N GLU A 117 -2.75 -10.32 12.04
CA GLU A 117 -2.08 -11.12 11.01
C GLU A 117 -2.46 -10.70 9.59
N GLU A 118 -3.71 -10.33 9.37
CA GLU A 118 -4.19 -9.90 8.06
C GLU A 118 -3.55 -8.56 7.64
N GLU A 119 -3.48 -7.62 8.56
CA GLU A 119 -2.79 -6.35 8.33
C GLU A 119 -1.30 -6.56 8.01
N LYS A 120 -0.66 -7.50 8.70
CA LYS A 120 0.75 -7.86 8.44
C LYS A 120 0.95 -8.51 7.07
N LYS A 121 0.03 -9.34 6.60
CA LYS A 121 0.06 -9.94 5.26
C LYS A 121 -0.06 -8.85 4.18
N LYS A 122 -1.02 -7.95 4.33
CA LYS A 122 -1.20 -6.81 3.42
C LYS A 122 0.03 -5.90 3.40
N ALA A 123 0.58 -5.59 4.56
CA ALA A 123 1.77 -4.76 4.69
C ALA A 123 3.02 -5.40 4.05
N LEU A 124 3.16 -6.73 4.15
CA LEU A 124 4.26 -7.46 3.50
C LEU A 124 4.19 -7.28 1.98
N ILE A 125 3.02 -7.52 1.38
CA ILE A 125 2.81 -7.40 -0.06
C ILE A 125 3.00 -5.95 -0.51
N ALA A 126 2.39 -4.99 0.20
CA ALA A 126 2.49 -3.57 -0.11
C ALA A 126 3.93 -3.04 0.00
N SER A 127 4.70 -3.50 0.99
CA SER A 127 6.11 -3.13 1.14
C SER A 127 6.95 -3.71 0.01
N ARG A 128 6.70 -4.95 -0.38
CA ARG A 128 7.42 -5.58 -1.48
C ARG A 128 7.08 -4.93 -2.83
N TYR A 129 5.82 -4.60 -3.04
CA TYR A 129 5.38 -3.84 -4.21
C TYR A 129 6.08 -2.48 -4.30
N LEU A 130 6.04 -1.70 -3.22
CA LEU A 130 6.66 -0.37 -3.18
C LEU A 130 8.15 -0.41 -3.51
N ASN A 131 8.84 -1.48 -3.12
CA ASN A 131 10.26 -1.67 -3.40
C ASN A 131 10.54 -2.17 -4.83
N SER A 132 9.51 -2.54 -5.57
CA SER A 132 9.60 -3.10 -6.93
C SER A 132 9.20 -2.10 -8.02
N ILE A 133 8.67 -0.93 -7.66
CA ILE A 133 8.16 0.07 -8.61
C ILE A 133 9.15 1.17 -8.94
N GLY A 134 9.17 1.59 -10.21
CA GLY A 134 9.71 2.86 -10.67
C GLY A 134 8.60 3.91 -10.69
N LYS A 135 8.54 4.79 -9.69
CA LYS A 135 7.34 5.60 -9.38
C LYS A 135 6.73 6.37 -10.57
N GLY A 136 7.55 6.99 -11.41
CA GLY A 136 7.03 7.79 -12.53
C GLY A 136 6.45 6.93 -13.65
N GLU A 137 7.16 5.89 -14.05
CA GLU A 137 6.77 4.97 -15.12
C GLU A 137 5.55 4.14 -14.71
N ASN A 138 5.59 3.58 -13.51
CA ASN A 138 4.47 2.82 -12.95
C ASN A 138 3.17 3.63 -12.89
N ALA A 139 3.23 4.92 -12.56
CA ALA A 139 2.03 5.76 -12.48
C ALA A 139 1.32 5.92 -13.83
N LEU A 140 2.07 6.03 -14.93
CA LEU A 140 1.51 6.14 -16.28
C LEU A 140 0.90 4.82 -16.74
N GLU A 141 1.61 3.72 -16.56
CA GLU A 141 1.11 2.39 -16.90
C GLU A 141 -0.13 2.03 -16.09
N LEU A 142 -0.12 2.31 -14.79
CA LEU A 142 -1.25 2.07 -13.90
C LEU A 142 -2.49 2.85 -14.32
N ALA A 143 -2.32 4.12 -14.71
CA ALA A 143 -3.43 4.94 -15.21
C ALA A 143 -4.06 4.33 -16.48
N SER A 144 -3.24 3.80 -17.40
CA SER A 144 -3.71 3.12 -18.60
C SER A 144 -4.46 1.83 -18.26
N VAL A 145 -3.86 0.98 -17.47
CA VAL A 145 -4.43 -0.33 -17.10
C VAL A 145 -5.74 -0.18 -16.33
N LEU A 146 -5.83 0.76 -15.40
CA LEU A 146 -7.07 1.04 -14.65
C LEU A 146 -8.16 1.60 -15.56
N LYS A 147 -7.82 2.45 -16.54
CA LYS A 147 -8.77 2.94 -17.53
C LYS A 147 -9.31 1.79 -18.37
N ASP A 148 -8.43 0.94 -18.90
CA ASP A 148 -8.83 -0.21 -19.74
C ASP A 148 -9.72 -1.19 -18.94
N ASN A 149 -9.38 -1.45 -17.68
CA ASN A 149 -10.21 -2.26 -16.79
C ASN A 149 -11.59 -1.63 -16.56
N LEU A 150 -11.66 -0.32 -16.44
CA LEU A 150 -12.94 0.39 -16.24
C LEU A 150 -13.85 0.27 -17.47
N GLU A 151 -13.29 0.21 -18.68
CA GLU A 151 -14.03 -0.02 -19.91
C GLU A 151 -14.66 -1.43 -19.96
N LEU A 152 -14.11 -2.39 -19.22
CA LEU A 152 -14.65 -3.75 -19.06
C LEU A 152 -15.76 -3.86 -18.01
N LYS A 153 -16.13 -2.75 -17.34
CA LYS A 153 -17.12 -2.78 -16.26
C LYS A 153 -18.43 -3.44 -16.69
N GLY A 154 -18.81 -4.48 -15.96
CA GLY A 154 -19.99 -5.31 -16.26
C GLY A 154 -19.69 -6.54 -17.13
N GLN A 155 -18.45 -6.74 -17.55
CA GLN A 155 -17.96 -7.95 -18.22
C GLN A 155 -17.27 -8.87 -17.22
N ILE A 156 -17.03 -10.13 -17.62
CA ILE A 156 -16.42 -11.15 -16.75
C ILE A 156 -14.93 -10.86 -16.48
N GLU A 157 -14.28 -10.14 -17.36
CA GLU A 157 -12.88 -9.75 -17.29
C GLU A 157 -12.62 -8.55 -16.38
N TYR A 158 -13.68 -7.85 -15.95
CA TYR A 158 -13.52 -6.73 -15.02
C TYR A 158 -13.03 -7.18 -13.68
N GLU A 159 -11.97 -6.54 -13.17
CA GLU A 159 -11.46 -6.76 -11.82
C GLU A 159 -11.89 -5.59 -10.91
N ASP A 160 -12.55 -5.91 -9.80
CA ASP A 160 -12.89 -4.91 -8.79
C ASP A 160 -11.63 -4.32 -8.16
N PHE A 161 -11.66 -3.01 -7.98
CA PHE A 161 -10.54 -2.22 -7.50
C PHE A 161 -10.99 -1.33 -6.34
N ALA A 162 -10.32 -1.46 -5.21
CA ALA A 162 -10.54 -0.60 -4.05
C ALA A 162 -9.74 0.70 -4.21
N VAL A 163 -10.43 1.82 -4.31
CA VAL A 163 -9.82 3.15 -4.26
C VAL A 163 -9.49 3.46 -2.79
N PRO A 164 -8.28 3.93 -2.46
CA PRO A 164 -7.96 4.35 -1.10
C PRO A 164 -8.96 5.37 -0.55
N GLU A 165 -9.45 5.14 0.67
CA GLU A 165 -10.58 5.88 1.26
C GLU A 165 -10.41 7.39 1.21
N TYR A 166 -9.23 7.91 1.53
CA TYR A 166 -8.97 9.35 1.52
C TYR A 166 -9.11 9.99 0.11
N ILE A 167 -8.88 9.21 -0.95
CA ILE A 167 -9.08 9.63 -2.35
C ILE A 167 -10.57 9.60 -2.67
N GLU A 168 -11.26 8.54 -2.29
CA GLU A 168 -12.70 8.42 -2.49
C GLU A 168 -13.47 9.55 -1.78
N GLU A 169 -13.10 9.85 -0.54
CA GLU A 169 -13.66 10.99 0.21
C GLU A 169 -13.38 12.33 -0.47
N ALA A 170 -12.17 12.53 -1.00
CA ALA A 170 -11.83 13.75 -1.73
C ALA A 170 -12.70 13.94 -2.98
N ILE A 171 -12.88 12.86 -3.75
CA ILE A 171 -13.73 12.87 -4.96
C ILE A 171 -15.18 13.16 -4.59
N ARG A 172 -15.72 12.51 -3.57
CA ARG A 172 -17.09 12.74 -3.11
C ARG A 172 -17.30 14.20 -2.72
N TRP A 173 -16.38 14.75 -1.93
CA TRP A 173 -16.47 16.14 -1.48
C TRP A 173 -16.43 17.15 -2.63
N VAL A 174 -15.69 16.90 -3.69
CA VAL A 174 -15.63 17.79 -4.87
C VAL A 174 -16.92 17.68 -5.70
N CYS A 175 -17.62 16.54 -5.64
CA CYS A 175 -18.85 16.30 -6.41
C CYS A 175 -20.13 16.73 -5.68
N GLU A 176 -20.06 17.06 -4.40
CA GLU A 176 -21.17 17.62 -3.59
C GLU A 176 -21.26 19.14 -3.71
#